data_0bd2b92d1b140f6ce3fa8f05e538b393
#
_entry.id   0bd2b92d1b140f6ce3fa8f05e538b393
#
_cell.length_a   1.000
_cell.length_b   1.000
_cell.length_c   1.000
_cell.angle_alpha   90.00
_cell.angle_beta   90.00
_cell.angle_gamma   90.00
#
_symmetry.space_group_name_H-M   'P 1'
#
loop_
_entity.id
_entity.type
_entity.pdbx_description
1 polymer ?
#
loop_
_entity_poly.entity_id
_entity_poly.type
_entity_poly.pdbx_seq_one_letter_code
_entity_poly.pdbx_strand_id
1 'polypeptide(L)'
;MQRLLAILLPLCILACSDGVSVQSGTIFPQDVELLPGDVVFRRGSGVTSQAVLMAEKGGTYSHVGIAVDSAGVVMVVHAVPYEDEKDRVKMEHPNDFFASSKAQKGAVYRHRDNETARQAAEAAARVYQRGIAFDHDYDADDTTKMYCTELVIFAYGKTRHPLSNIRSHHLHLVGFESNCFLPSDLQHCKDLQQVTTF
;
A
#
# COMPACT_ATOMS: atom_id res chain seq x y z
N MET A 1 39.88 55.67 43.62
CA MET A 1 39.06 55.61 42.40
C MET A 1 38.97 54.14 41.96
N GLN A 2 37.92 53.45 42.39
CA GLN A 2 37.71 52.00 42.18
C GLN A 2 36.68 51.85 41.06
N ARG A 3 37.08 51.29 39.89
CA ARG A 3 36.21 51.04 38.76
C ARG A 3 35.57 49.67 38.96
N LEU A 4 34.24 49.66 39.19
CA LEU A 4 33.47 48.45 39.13
C LEU A 4 33.28 48.02 37.65
N LEU A 5 33.75 46.83 37.34
CA LEU A 5 33.55 46.17 36.06
C LEU A 5 32.28 45.28 36.17
N ALA A 6 31.20 45.72 35.54
CA ALA A 6 29.96 44.95 35.48
C ALA A 6 30.07 43.91 34.36
N ILE A 7 30.11 42.63 34.75
CA ILE A 7 30.08 41.50 33.81
C ILE A 7 28.62 41.21 33.46
N LEU A 8 28.23 41.53 32.20
CA LEU A 8 26.97 41.11 31.63
C LEU A 8 27.10 39.64 31.15
N LEU A 9 26.39 38.74 31.80
CA LEU A 9 26.23 37.35 31.37
C LEU A 9 25.12 37.30 30.30
N PRO A 10 25.34 36.76 29.08
CA PRO A 10 24.28 36.56 28.13
C PRO A 10 23.47 35.34 28.56
N LEU A 11 22.18 35.55 28.83
CA LEU A 11 21.17 34.52 29.07
C LEU A 11 20.83 33.84 27.73
N CYS A 12 21.46 32.71 27.44
CA CYS A 12 21.04 31.85 26.31
C CYS A 12 19.69 31.20 26.62
N ILE A 13 18.64 31.75 26.03
CA ILE A 13 17.33 31.11 26.02
C ILE A 13 17.42 29.97 25.00
N LEU A 14 17.57 28.75 25.49
CA LEU A 14 17.33 27.55 24.66
C LEU A 14 15.80 27.48 24.36
N ALA A 15 15.41 27.96 23.20
CA ALA A 15 14.09 27.67 22.66
C ALA A 15 14.08 26.20 22.21
N CYS A 16 13.57 25.31 23.03
CA CYS A 16 13.13 24.00 22.59
C CYS A 16 11.94 24.25 21.64
N SER A 17 12.18 24.17 20.35
CA SER A 17 11.11 24.00 19.38
C SER A 17 10.62 22.55 19.51
N ASP A 18 9.60 22.32 20.32
CA ASP A 18 8.80 21.11 20.24
C ASP A 18 8.17 21.09 18.83
N GLY A 19 8.86 20.40 17.91
CA GLY A 19 8.28 20.05 16.63
C GLY A 19 7.07 19.17 16.91
N VAL A 20 5.88 19.75 16.87
CA VAL A 20 4.63 18.99 16.83
C VAL A 20 4.70 18.17 15.54
N SER A 21 5.16 16.92 15.67
CA SER A 21 4.93 15.93 14.62
C SER A 21 3.43 15.76 14.54
N VAL A 22 2.82 16.32 13.51
CA VAL A 22 1.44 16.00 13.14
C VAL A 22 1.47 14.51 12.77
N GLN A 23 1.22 13.63 13.74
CA GLN A 23 0.91 12.24 13.45
C GLN A 23 -0.35 12.27 12.60
N SER A 24 -0.21 12.06 11.30
CA SER A 24 -1.35 11.84 10.43
C SER A 24 -2.09 10.62 11.00
N GLY A 25 -3.31 10.81 11.47
CA GLY A 25 -4.13 9.72 12.02
C GLY A 25 -4.21 8.59 11.00
N THR A 26 -4.39 7.37 11.46
CA THR A 26 -4.68 6.20 10.62
C THR A 26 -6.13 5.79 10.80
N ILE A 27 -6.74 5.24 9.74
CA ILE A 27 -8.04 4.57 9.84
C ILE A 27 -7.90 3.09 10.18
N PHE A 28 -6.66 2.55 10.24
CA PHE A 28 -6.40 1.15 10.56
C PHE A 28 -6.76 0.85 12.02
N PRO A 29 -7.68 -0.10 12.28
CA PRO A 29 -8.10 -0.42 13.63
C PRO A 29 -6.96 -1.07 14.44
N GLN A 30 -6.83 -0.68 15.71
CA GLN A 30 -5.76 -1.17 16.59
C GLN A 30 -5.95 -2.62 17.03
N ASP A 31 -7.15 -3.14 16.96
CA ASP A 31 -7.54 -4.51 17.31
C ASP A 31 -7.46 -5.50 16.16
N VAL A 32 -7.06 -5.03 14.96
CA VAL A 32 -6.88 -5.88 13.78
C VAL A 32 -5.42 -6.31 13.65
N GLU A 33 -5.19 -7.61 13.71
CA GLU A 33 -3.88 -8.21 13.45
C GLU A 33 -3.75 -8.61 11.99
N LEU A 34 -2.76 -8.02 11.29
CA LEU A 34 -2.35 -8.45 9.95
C LEU A 34 -1.40 -9.63 10.06
N LEU A 35 -1.62 -10.62 9.20
CA LEU A 35 -0.71 -11.75 9.00
C LEU A 35 -0.03 -11.66 7.63
N PRO A 36 1.20 -12.18 7.49
CA PRO A 36 1.88 -12.24 6.19
C PRO A 36 1.01 -12.95 5.14
N GLY A 37 0.81 -12.30 4.01
CA GLY A 37 -0.07 -12.73 2.93
C GLY A 37 -1.46 -12.12 2.97
N ASP A 38 -1.87 -11.42 4.03
CA ASP A 38 -3.14 -10.70 3.99
C ASP A 38 -3.15 -9.68 2.84
N VAL A 39 -4.24 -9.66 2.10
CA VAL A 39 -4.50 -8.68 1.04
C VAL A 39 -5.24 -7.51 1.66
N VAL A 40 -4.63 -6.33 1.59
CA VAL A 40 -5.16 -5.12 2.20
C VAL A 40 -5.65 -4.15 1.14
N PHE A 41 -6.85 -3.63 1.31
CA PHE A 41 -7.50 -2.72 0.37
C PHE A 41 -7.71 -1.35 1.01
N ARG A 42 -7.54 -0.30 0.23
CA ARG A 42 -7.95 1.04 0.64
C ARG A 42 -8.73 1.76 -0.47
N ARG A 43 -9.64 2.64 -0.07
CA ARG A 43 -10.26 3.63 -0.94
C ARG A 43 -9.56 4.96 -0.73
N GLY A 44 -8.83 5.41 -1.72
CA GLY A 44 -8.21 6.73 -1.71
C GLY A 44 -9.15 7.84 -2.21
N SER A 45 -8.74 9.09 -2.02
CA SER A 45 -9.47 10.29 -2.46
C SER A 45 -8.83 11.00 -3.66
N GLY A 46 -7.59 10.65 -4.04
CA GLY A 46 -6.84 11.28 -5.13
C GLY A 46 -7.39 10.99 -6.52
N VAL A 47 -6.89 11.71 -7.53
CA VAL A 47 -7.33 11.60 -8.93
C VAL A 47 -7.18 10.17 -9.47
N THR A 48 -6.03 9.52 -9.22
CA THR A 48 -5.79 8.12 -9.62
C THR A 48 -6.82 7.17 -8.99
N SER A 49 -7.15 7.37 -7.71
CA SER A 49 -8.17 6.58 -7.02
C SER A 49 -9.54 6.72 -7.67
N GLN A 50 -9.91 7.94 -8.06
CA GLN A 50 -11.17 8.18 -8.75
C GLN A 50 -11.20 7.51 -10.13
N ALA A 51 -10.09 7.55 -10.88
CA ALA A 51 -9.99 6.88 -12.18
C ALA A 51 -10.21 5.36 -12.04
N VAL A 52 -9.57 4.70 -11.06
CA VAL A 52 -9.77 3.27 -10.78
C VAL A 52 -11.23 2.98 -10.41
N LEU A 53 -11.84 3.76 -9.51
CA LEU A 53 -13.23 3.58 -9.11
C LEU A 53 -14.22 3.76 -10.28
N MET A 54 -13.91 4.63 -11.22
CA MET A 54 -14.69 4.81 -12.45
C MET A 54 -14.54 3.62 -13.39
N ALA A 55 -13.32 3.09 -13.55
CA ALA A 55 -13.05 1.88 -14.33
C ALA A 55 -13.81 0.65 -13.76
N GLU A 56 -13.90 0.56 -12.44
CA GLU A 56 -14.66 -0.48 -11.72
C GLU A 56 -16.18 -0.26 -11.69
N LYS A 57 -16.69 0.76 -12.38
CA LYS A 57 -18.13 1.11 -12.41
C LYS A 57 -18.75 1.21 -11.02
N GLY A 58 -18.04 1.82 -10.10
CA GLY A 58 -18.50 2.02 -8.71
C GLY A 58 -17.91 1.03 -7.71
N GLY A 59 -16.74 0.49 -7.97
CA GLY A 59 -15.97 -0.34 -7.03
C GLY A 59 -15.79 0.30 -5.63
N THR A 60 -15.57 -0.53 -4.63
CA THR A 60 -15.44 -0.08 -3.24
C THR A 60 -14.05 0.46 -2.94
N TYR A 61 -13.01 -0.17 -3.48
CA TYR A 61 -11.60 0.14 -3.21
C TYR A 61 -10.87 0.51 -4.49
N SER A 62 -9.88 1.40 -4.37
CA SER A 62 -9.10 1.89 -5.51
C SER A 62 -7.63 1.47 -5.46
N HIS A 63 -7.23 0.79 -4.40
CA HIS A 63 -5.84 0.42 -4.19
C HIS A 63 -5.75 -0.84 -3.33
N VAL A 64 -4.71 -1.62 -3.57
CA VAL A 64 -4.46 -2.89 -2.88
C VAL A 64 -2.97 -3.07 -2.59
N GLY A 65 -2.67 -3.77 -1.51
CA GLY A 65 -1.32 -4.22 -1.14
C GLY A 65 -1.37 -5.60 -0.51
N ILE A 66 -0.23 -6.13 -0.14
CA ILE A 66 -0.08 -7.41 0.52
C ILE A 66 0.80 -7.27 1.76
N ALA A 67 0.36 -7.83 2.88
CA ALA A 67 1.11 -7.84 4.11
C ALA A 67 2.30 -8.80 4.02
N VAL A 68 3.45 -8.37 4.51
CA VAL A 68 4.69 -9.16 4.54
C VAL A 68 5.35 -9.07 5.91
N ASP A 69 6.09 -10.08 6.32
CA ASP A 69 6.99 -9.98 7.47
C ASP A 69 8.31 -9.31 7.04
N SER A 70 8.71 -8.29 7.76
CA SER A 70 9.99 -7.62 7.62
C SER A 70 10.69 -7.59 8.99
N ALA A 71 11.54 -8.58 9.25
CA ALA A 71 12.29 -8.74 10.50
C ALA A 71 11.38 -8.76 11.76
N GLY A 72 10.26 -9.46 11.69
CA GLY A 72 9.30 -9.60 12.80
C GLY A 72 8.29 -8.44 12.90
N VAL A 73 8.31 -7.51 11.95
CA VAL A 73 7.32 -6.43 11.83
C VAL A 73 6.49 -6.64 10.58
N VAL A 74 5.17 -6.62 10.71
CA VAL A 74 4.28 -6.71 9.54
C VAL A 74 4.24 -5.37 8.82
N MET A 75 4.61 -5.40 7.55
CA MET A 75 4.62 -4.26 6.63
C MET A 75 3.69 -4.52 5.46
N VAL A 76 3.34 -3.51 4.69
CA VAL A 76 2.53 -3.62 3.46
C VAL A 76 3.41 -3.32 2.26
N VAL A 77 3.48 -4.28 1.33
CA VAL A 77 4.10 -4.10 0.01
C VAL A 77 3.00 -3.75 -0.99
N HIS A 78 3.19 -2.67 -1.72
CA HIS A 78 2.25 -2.20 -2.73
C HIS A 78 2.94 -1.40 -3.84
N ALA A 79 2.28 -1.24 -4.99
CA ALA A 79 2.74 -0.42 -6.09
C ALA A 79 1.86 0.83 -6.20
N VAL A 80 2.44 2.02 -6.12
CA VAL A 80 1.72 3.29 -6.18
C VAL A 80 2.51 4.31 -7.00
N PRO A 81 1.85 5.08 -7.90
CA PRO A 81 2.53 6.09 -8.69
C PRO A 81 2.74 7.38 -7.88
N TYR A 82 3.75 8.16 -8.24
CA TYR A 82 3.96 9.57 -7.86
C TYR A 82 4.00 9.87 -6.35
N GLU A 83 4.37 8.91 -5.49
CA GLU A 83 4.54 9.20 -4.07
C GLU A 83 5.98 9.57 -3.68
N ASP A 84 6.96 9.26 -4.53
CA ASP A 84 8.36 9.64 -4.35
C ASP A 84 9.08 9.78 -5.71
N GLU A 85 10.37 10.17 -5.67
CA GLU A 85 11.20 10.35 -6.86
C GLU A 85 11.45 9.04 -7.66
N LYS A 86 11.10 7.89 -7.10
CA LYS A 86 11.41 6.56 -7.66
C LYS A 86 10.16 5.71 -7.82
N ASP A 87 9.21 6.20 -8.52
CA ASP A 87 7.98 5.53 -8.90
C ASP A 87 8.11 4.00 -9.03
N ARG A 88 7.86 3.27 -7.94
CA ARG A 88 8.15 1.83 -7.81
C ARG A 88 7.33 1.18 -6.70
N VAL A 89 7.43 -0.15 -6.63
CA VAL A 89 6.92 -0.95 -5.51
C VAL A 89 7.55 -0.48 -4.19
N LYS A 90 6.71 -0.21 -3.20
CA LYS A 90 7.06 0.28 -1.87
C LYS A 90 6.75 -0.74 -0.80
N MET A 91 7.38 -0.53 0.36
CA MET A 91 7.04 -1.20 1.60
C MET A 91 6.84 -0.12 2.66
N GLU A 92 5.66 -0.07 3.29
CA GLU A 92 5.36 0.91 4.33
C GLU A 92 4.61 0.26 5.50
N HIS A 93 4.60 0.92 6.66
CA HIS A 93 3.88 0.43 7.83
C HIS A 93 2.35 0.46 7.56
N PRO A 94 1.54 -0.47 8.12
CA PRO A 94 0.09 -0.46 7.94
C PRO A 94 -0.57 0.88 8.26
N ASN A 95 -0.11 1.58 9.30
CA ASN A 95 -0.61 2.90 9.67
C ASN A 95 -0.36 3.96 8.59
N ASP A 96 0.76 3.85 7.85
CA ASP A 96 1.08 4.77 6.75
C ASP A 96 0.30 4.43 5.49
N PHE A 97 0.12 3.13 5.21
CA PHE A 97 -0.74 2.65 4.12
C PHE A 97 -2.19 3.11 4.31
N PHE A 98 -2.71 3.03 5.55
CA PHE A 98 -4.05 3.43 5.92
C PHE A 98 -4.13 4.83 6.55
N ALA A 99 -3.12 5.68 6.36
CA ALA A 99 -3.16 7.05 6.87
C ALA A 99 -4.47 7.76 6.41
N SER A 100 -5.12 8.50 7.30
CA SER A 100 -6.39 9.18 7.02
C SER A 100 -6.30 10.21 5.89
N SER A 101 -5.08 10.67 5.58
CA SER A 101 -4.79 11.49 4.40
C SER A 101 -4.82 10.72 3.08
N LYS A 102 -4.62 9.38 3.13
CA LYS A 102 -4.53 8.50 1.95
C LYS A 102 -5.74 7.58 1.81
N ALA A 103 -6.44 7.28 2.90
CA ALA A 103 -7.49 6.26 2.95
C ALA A 103 -8.77 6.77 3.61
N GLN A 104 -9.90 6.54 2.97
CA GLN A 104 -11.25 6.83 3.47
C GLN A 104 -11.95 5.58 3.98
N LYS A 105 -11.59 4.43 3.46
CA LYS A 105 -12.10 3.10 3.82
C LYS A 105 -10.97 2.10 3.68
N GLY A 106 -11.03 1.05 4.48
CA GLY A 106 -10.10 -0.08 4.40
C GLY A 106 -10.79 -1.42 4.51
N ALA A 107 -10.08 -2.47 4.08
CA ALA A 107 -10.46 -3.85 4.31
C ALA A 107 -9.22 -4.75 4.37
N VAL A 108 -9.37 -5.87 5.05
CA VAL A 108 -8.39 -6.95 5.10
C VAL A 108 -9.06 -8.23 4.62
N TYR A 109 -8.41 -8.90 3.68
CA TYR A 109 -8.80 -10.22 3.19
C TYR A 109 -7.66 -11.20 3.40
N ARG A 110 -7.97 -12.44 3.73
CA ARG A 110 -7.00 -13.48 4.06
C ARG A 110 -7.24 -14.73 3.23
N HIS A 111 -6.15 -15.30 2.70
CA HIS A 111 -6.22 -16.60 2.04
C HIS A 111 -6.52 -17.71 3.05
N ARG A 112 -7.34 -18.69 2.64
CA ARG A 112 -7.77 -19.80 3.52
C ARG A 112 -6.63 -20.74 3.94
N ASP A 113 -5.62 -20.87 3.08
CA ASP A 113 -4.42 -21.65 3.33
C ASP A 113 -3.28 -20.74 3.77
N ASN A 114 -2.85 -20.89 5.03
CA ASN A 114 -1.82 -20.03 5.62
C ASN A 114 -0.44 -20.21 4.96
N GLU A 115 -0.14 -21.40 4.46
CA GLU A 115 1.15 -21.63 3.79
C GLU A 115 1.19 -20.95 2.43
N THR A 116 0.10 -20.98 1.68
CA THR A 116 -0.05 -20.21 0.45
C THR A 116 0.08 -18.71 0.71
N ALA A 117 -0.58 -18.20 1.75
CA ALA A 117 -0.47 -16.79 2.15
C ALA A 117 0.99 -16.40 2.45
N ARG A 118 1.71 -17.22 3.25
CA ARG A 118 3.11 -16.99 3.58
C ARG A 118 4.01 -16.98 2.33
N GLN A 119 3.81 -17.93 1.40
CA GLN A 119 4.55 -17.97 0.13
C GLN A 119 4.29 -16.72 -0.72
N ALA A 120 3.06 -16.22 -0.76
CA ALA A 120 2.71 -14.98 -1.46
C ALA A 120 3.40 -13.76 -0.82
N ALA A 121 3.42 -13.67 0.52
CA ALA A 121 4.13 -12.63 1.24
C ALA A 121 5.63 -12.62 0.90
N GLU A 122 6.28 -13.79 0.88
CA GLU A 122 7.69 -13.90 0.50
C GLU A 122 7.94 -13.50 -0.96
N ALA A 123 7.02 -13.84 -1.87
CA ALA A 123 7.12 -13.43 -3.26
C ALA A 123 7.00 -11.91 -3.41
N ALA A 124 6.06 -11.28 -2.71
CA ALA A 124 5.90 -9.84 -2.69
C ALA A 124 7.12 -9.11 -2.10
N ALA A 125 7.69 -9.64 -1.01
CA ALA A 125 8.92 -9.09 -0.42
C ALA A 125 10.08 -9.13 -1.43
N ARG A 126 10.21 -10.20 -2.21
CA ARG A 126 11.22 -10.30 -3.29
C ARG A 126 10.98 -9.28 -4.41
N VAL A 127 9.72 -8.99 -4.78
CA VAL A 127 9.39 -7.94 -5.75
C VAL A 127 9.87 -6.58 -5.25
N TYR A 128 9.57 -6.24 -3.99
CA TYR A 128 10.06 -5.03 -3.37
C TYR A 128 11.59 -4.93 -3.38
N GLN A 129 12.31 -6.00 -2.97
CA GLN A 129 13.77 -6.02 -2.94
C GLN A 129 14.40 -5.83 -4.32
N ARG A 130 13.74 -6.26 -5.38
CA ARG A 130 14.18 -6.06 -6.77
C ARG A 130 13.97 -4.63 -7.27
N GLY A 131 13.25 -3.79 -6.53
CA GLY A 131 12.99 -2.40 -6.91
C GLY A 131 12.17 -2.27 -8.20
N ILE A 132 11.18 -3.15 -8.41
CA ILE A 132 10.33 -3.15 -9.61
C ILE A 132 9.64 -1.78 -9.75
N ALA A 133 9.69 -1.22 -10.96
CA ALA A 133 9.05 0.06 -11.29
C ALA A 133 7.52 -0.05 -11.28
N PHE A 134 6.84 1.08 -11.04
CA PHE A 134 5.40 1.16 -11.22
C PHE A 134 5.05 1.08 -12.71
N ASP A 135 4.00 0.33 -13.04
CA ASP A 135 3.47 0.27 -14.39
C ASP A 135 2.39 1.34 -14.61
N HIS A 136 2.76 2.36 -15.38
CA HIS A 136 1.85 3.46 -15.76
C HIS A 136 0.93 3.10 -16.93
N ASP A 137 1.26 2.05 -17.67
CA ASP A 137 0.48 1.59 -18.81
C ASP A 137 -0.63 0.62 -18.36
N TYR A 138 -0.55 0.15 -17.08
CA TYR A 138 -1.48 -0.83 -16.50
C TYR A 138 -1.63 -2.07 -17.39
N ASP A 139 -0.52 -2.51 -17.99
CA ASP A 139 -0.49 -3.62 -18.93
C ASP A 139 -0.13 -4.92 -18.22
N ALA A 140 -1.11 -5.76 -17.95
CA ALA A 140 -0.91 -7.05 -17.30
C ALA A 140 -0.03 -8.04 -18.09
N ASP A 141 0.29 -7.75 -19.35
CA ASP A 141 1.19 -8.54 -20.19
C ASP A 141 2.67 -8.12 -20.04
N ASP A 142 2.96 -6.91 -19.50
CA ASP A 142 4.33 -6.45 -19.18
C ASP A 142 4.72 -6.81 -17.74
N THR A 143 5.47 -7.88 -17.58
CA THR A 143 5.93 -8.35 -16.25
C THR A 143 7.20 -7.63 -15.74
N THR A 144 7.72 -6.62 -16.43
CA THR A 144 8.92 -5.87 -16.02
C THR A 144 8.59 -4.72 -15.06
N LYS A 145 7.36 -4.26 -15.06
CA LYS A 145 6.77 -3.26 -14.17
C LYS A 145 5.54 -3.86 -13.51
N MET A 146 5.00 -3.23 -12.48
CA MET A 146 3.79 -3.70 -11.80
C MET A 146 2.97 -2.56 -11.25
N TYR A 147 1.65 -2.65 -11.37
CA TYR A 147 0.70 -1.85 -10.59
C TYR A 147 0.12 -2.67 -9.43
N CYS A 148 -0.71 -2.06 -8.58
CA CYS A 148 -1.07 -2.62 -7.27
C CYS A 148 -1.75 -3.99 -7.33
N THR A 149 -2.74 -4.18 -8.20
CA THR A 149 -3.49 -5.45 -8.29
C THR A 149 -2.64 -6.55 -8.91
N GLU A 150 -1.87 -6.22 -9.94
CA GLU A 150 -0.96 -7.14 -10.60
C GLU A 150 0.09 -7.68 -9.63
N LEU A 151 0.68 -6.83 -8.80
CA LEU A 151 1.66 -7.23 -7.77
C LEU A 151 1.09 -8.34 -6.86
N VAL A 152 -0.14 -8.20 -6.38
CA VAL A 152 -0.78 -9.20 -5.52
C VAL A 152 -1.03 -10.50 -6.28
N ILE A 153 -1.57 -10.39 -7.51
CA ILE A 153 -1.82 -11.56 -8.38
C ILE A 153 -0.52 -12.28 -8.69
N PHE A 154 0.54 -11.54 -9.04
CA PHE A 154 1.87 -12.09 -9.30
C PHE A 154 2.41 -12.81 -8.06
N ALA A 155 2.31 -12.20 -6.88
CA ALA A 155 2.80 -12.79 -5.62
C ALA A 155 2.12 -14.13 -5.34
N TYR A 156 0.80 -14.18 -5.43
CA TYR A 156 0.03 -15.42 -5.28
C TYR A 156 0.28 -16.41 -6.42
N GLY A 157 0.56 -15.94 -7.64
CA GLY A 157 0.93 -16.76 -8.79
C GLY A 157 2.25 -17.54 -8.60
N LYS A 158 3.08 -17.15 -7.61
CA LYS A 158 4.33 -17.86 -7.25
C LYS A 158 4.13 -18.89 -6.14
N THR A 159 2.90 -19.14 -5.73
CA THR A 159 2.57 -20.08 -4.66
C THR A 159 2.14 -21.43 -5.18
N ARG A 160 1.99 -22.37 -4.27
CA ARG A 160 1.49 -23.71 -4.57
C ARG A 160 0.02 -23.72 -5.03
N HIS A 161 -0.79 -22.76 -4.56
CA HIS A 161 -2.19 -22.60 -4.88
C HIS A 161 -2.47 -21.14 -5.31
N PRO A 162 -2.24 -20.81 -6.61
CA PRO A 162 -2.53 -19.49 -7.14
C PRO A 162 -4.01 -19.12 -6.96
N LEU A 163 -4.30 -17.80 -6.86
CA LEU A 163 -5.67 -17.31 -6.79
C LEU A 163 -6.47 -17.76 -8.02
N SER A 164 -7.65 -18.31 -7.78
CA SER A 164 -8.54 -18.81 -8.83
C SER A 164 -9.52 -17.75 -9.32
N ASN A 165 -10.00 -17.90 -10.56
CA ASN A 165 -11.01 -17.05 -11.16
C ASN A 165 -10.65 -15.55 -11.31
N ILE A 166 -9.37 -15.22 -11.29
CA ILE A 166 -8.89 -13.89 -11.64
C ILE A 166 -8.92 -13.73 -13.17
N ARG A 167 -9.51 -12.64 -13.66
CA ARG A 167 -9.62 -12.35 -15.09
C ARG A 167 -9.20 -10.91 -15.35
N SER A 168 -8.42 -10.71 -16.40
CA SER A 168 -8.13 -9.35 -16.88
C SER A 168 -9.36 -8.75 -17.57
N HIS A 169 -9.46 -7.44 -17.49
CA HIS A 169 -10.47 -6.62 -18.14
C HIS A 169 -9.82 -5.81 -19.26
N HIS A 170 -10.43 -5.83 -20.44
CA HIS A 170 -10.03 -4.93 -21.49
C HIS A 170 -10.66 -3.56 -21.24
N LEU A 171 -9.84 -2.58 -20.87
CA LEU A 171 -10.27 -1.20 -20.69
C LEU A 171 -9.97 -0.41 -21.95
N HIS A 172 -11.01 0.23 -22.49
CA HIS A 172 -10.92 1.16 -23.60
C HIS A 172 -11.42 2.53 -23.15
N LEU A 173 -10.50 3.46 -22.96
CA LEU A 173 -10.76 4.86 -22.66
C LEU A 173 -10.14 5.72 -23.73
N VAL A 174 -10.59 6.99 -23.87
CA VAL A 174 -10.03 7.91 -24.88
C VAL A 174 -8.53 8.09 -24.62
N GLY A 175 -7.70 7.58 -25.53
CA GLY A 175 -6.24 7.65 -25.47
C GLY A 175 -5.58 6.62 -24.54
N PHE A 176 -6.35 5.63 -24.04
CA PHE A 176 -5.82 4.55 -23.20
C PHE A 176 -6.55 3.25 -23.52
N GLU A 177 -5.79 2.20 -23.79
CA GLU A 177 -6.28 0.85 -24.05
C GLU A 177 -5.32 -0.14 -23.39
N SER A 178 -5.84 -0.99 -22.50
CA SER A 178 -5.01 -1.96 -21.79
C SER A 178 -5.83 -3.13 -21.26
N ASN A 179 -5.16 -4.28 -21.11
CA ASN A 179 -5.68 -5.44 -20.37
C ASN A 179 -5.19 -5.34 -18.90
N CYS A 180 -6.08 -5.04 -17.99
CA CYS A 180 -5.71 -4.84 -16.60
C CYS A 180 -6.56 -5.67 -15.63
N PHE A 181 -6.03 -5.86 -14.42
CA PHE A 181 -6.74 -6.40 -13.27
C PHE A 181 -7.21 -5.26 -12.38
N LEU A 182 -8.41 -5.40 -11.83
CA LEU A 182 -9.01 -4.42 -10.95
C LEU A 182 -8.99 -4.90 -9.48
N PRO A 183 -8.98 -4.01 -8.48
CA PRO A 183 -9.07 -4.40 -7.07
C PRO A 183 -10.29 -5.29 -6.75
N SER A 184 -11.41 -5.10 -7.45
CA SER A 184 -12.61 -5.92 -7.31
C SER A 184 -12.40 -7.39 -7.69
N ASP A 185 -11.46 -7.71 -8.59
CA ASP A 185 -11.15 -9.10 -8.94
C ASP A 185 -10.60 -9.86 -7.73
N LEU A 186 -9.75 -9.21 -6.95
CA LEU A 186 -9.23 -9.77 -5.70
C LEU A 186 -10.29 -9.80 -4.61
N GLN A 187 -11.12 -8.75 -4.50
CA GLN A 187 -12.20 -8.67 -3.52
C GLN A 187 -13.22 -9.79 -3.71
N HIS A 188 -13.51 -10.19 -4.94
CA HIS A 188 -14.46 -11.25 -5.27
C HIS A 188 -13.81 -12.62 -5.46
N CYS A 189 -12.50 -12.74 -5.23
CA CYS A 189 -11.79 -14.00 -5.33
C CYS A 189 -12.25 -14.96 -4.22
N LYS A 190 -12.64 -16.18 -4.61
CA LYS A 190 -13.19 -17.18 -3.68
C LYS A 190 -12.16 -17.74 -2.70
N ASP A 191 -10.88 -17.61 -3.01
CA ASP A 191 -9.77 -18.09 -2.17
C ASP A 191 -9.47 -17.13 -1.04
N LEU A 192 -9.96 -15.87 -1.13
CA LEU A 192 -9.80 -14.84 -0.13
C LEU A 192 -11.09 -14.69 0.70
N GLN A 193 -10.94 -14.64 2.01
CA GLN A 193 -12.02 -14.37 2.96
C GLN A 193 -11.87 -12.98 3.55
N GLN A 194 -12.95 -12.23 3.63
CA GLN A 194 -12.97 -10.95 4.31
C GLN A 194 -12.76 -11.17 5.82
N VAL A 195 -11.71 -10.53 6.36
CA VAL A 195 -11.43 -10.51 7.81
C VAL A 195 -12.16 -9.34 8.45
N THR A 196 -12.02 -8.14 7.89
CA THR A 196 -12.65 -6.93 8.40
C THR A 196 -12.79 -5.85 7.33
N THR A 197 -13.66 -4.88 7.61
CA THR A 197 -13.79 -3.61 6.87
C THR A 197 -13.88 -2.45 7.86
N PHE A 198 -13.36 -1.30 7.49
CA PHE A 198 -13.34 -0.09 8.33
C PHE A 198 -13.26 1.19 7.49
#